data_ff785dfb08c0bdca87a0b51ea583ade8
#
_entry.id   ff785dfb08c0bdca87a0b51ea583ade8
#
_cell.length_a   1.000
_cell.length_b   1.000
_cell.length_c   1.000
_cell.angle_alpha   90.00
_cell.angle_beta   90.00
_cell.angle_gamma   90.00
#
_symmetry.space_group_name_H-M   'P 1'
#
loop_
_entity.id
_entity.type
_entity.pdbx_description
1 polymer ?
#
loop_
_entity_poly.entity_id
_entity_poly.type
_entity_poly.pdbx_seq_one_letter_code
_entity_poly.pdbx_strand_id
1 'polypeptide(L)'
;MLELATKHDRAEVERLAKQVHEMHVQWRPDLFTMPEELFPEEYYSELLKSRELYVAKLNGTVAGFCWLKMRKSADIGRVPRKIMEVHQLCVDEALRNHGIGTQMMEEVRVLAKAFGCTDMQLGVYPQNDEAVSFYQKCGFMIRSIDMQRKV
;
A
#
# COMPACT_ATOMS: atom_id res chain seq x y z
N MET A 1 6.00 -14.52 -5.50
CA MET A 1 4.73 -14.26 -4.83
C MET A 1 4.09 -12.96 -5.32
N LEU A 2 4.86 -11.88 -5.41
CA LEU A 2 4.37 -10.58 -5.87
C LEU A 2 4.46 -10.48 -7.40
N GLU A 3 3.36 -10.19 -8.07
CA GLU A 3 3.28 -10.02 -9.51
C GLU A 3 2.37 -8.84 -9.88
N LEU A 4 2.53 -8.30 -11.08
CA LEU A 4 1.63 -7.25 -11.55
C LEU A 4 0.19 -7.75 -11.58
N ALA A 5 -0.71 -6.94 -11.06
CA ALA A 5 -2.14 -7.24 -11.10
C ALA A 5 -2.65 -7.27 -12.56
N THR A 6 -3.66 -8.08 -12.79
CA THR A 6 -4.37 -8.21 -14.06
C THR A 6 -5.83 -7.82 -13.90
N LYS A 7 -6.54 -7.71 -15.01
CA LYS A 7 -8.00 -7.45 -14.99
C LYS A 7 -8.79 -8.52 -14.21
N HIS A 8 -8.28 -9.73 -14.12
CA HIS A 8 -8.93 -10.84 -13.43
C HIS A 8 -8.81 -10.75 -11.90
N ASP A 9 -7.87 -9.94 -11.39
CA ASP A 9 -7.64 -9.78 -9.95
C ASP A 9 -8.51 -8.70 -9.32
N ARG A 10 -9.28 -7.93 -10.11
CA ARG A 10 -10.04 -6.76 -9.62
C ARG A 10 -10.98 -7.09 -8.47
N ALA A 11 -11.76 -8.17 -8.58
CA ALA A 11 -12.72 -8.55 -7.55
C ALA A 11 -12.02 -8.85 -6.20
N GLU A 12 -10.89 -9.54 -6.25
CA GLU A 12 -10.13 -9.86 -5.04
C GLU A 12 -9.44 -8.62 -4.45
N VAL A 13 -8.86 -7.76 -5.29
CA VAL A 13 -8.30 -6.48 -4.83
C VAL A 13 -9.37 -5.61 -4.16
N GLU A 14 -10.57 -5.52 -4.76
CA GLU A 14 -11.72 -4.81 -4.18
C GLU A 14 -12.11 -5.39 -2.82
N ARG A 15 -12.23 -6.70 -2.72
CA ARG A 15 -12.56 -7.40 -1.48
C ARG A 15 -11.55 -7.08 -0.37
N LEU A 16 -10.27 -7.18 -0.68
CA LEU A 16 -9.18 -6.93 0.28
C LEU A 16 -9.11 -5.45 0.67
N ALA A 17 -9.28 -4.55 -0.30
CA ALA A 17 -9.27 -3.11 -0.04
C ALA A 17 -10.40 -2.71 0.92
N LYS A 18 -11.57 -3.31 0.81
CA LYS A 18 -12.68 -3.07 1.73
C LYS A 18 -12.36 -3.45 3.16
N GLN A 19 -11.59 -4.52 3.40
CA GLN A 19 -11.17 -4.90 4.75
C GLN A 19 -10.38 -3.77 5.44
N VAL A 20 -9.46 -3.13 4.72
CA VAL A 20 -8.65 -2.02 5.26
C VAL A 20 -9.46 -0.73 5.33
N HIS A 21 -10.27 -0.46 4.33
CA HIS A 21 -11.06 0.77 4.26
C HIS A 21 -12.10 0.85 5.38
N GLU A 22 -12.71 -0.27 5.75
CA GLU A 22 -13.64 -0.33 6.88
C GLU A 22 -12.99 0.15 8.18
N MET A 23 -11.74 -0.20 8.43
CA MET A 23 -10.99 0.30 9.59
C MET A 23 -10.79 1.83 9.51
N HIS A 24 -10.46 2.37 8.34
CA HIS A 24 -10.31 3.81 8.15
C HIS A 24 -11.62 4.55 8.41
N VAL A 25 -12.75 4.02 7.97
CA VAL A 25 -14.07 4.59 8.24
C VAL A 25 -14.37 4.60 9.73
N GLN A 26 -14.02 3.54 10.46
CA GLN A 26 -14.21 3.47 11.92
C GLN A 26 -13.34 4.48 12.65
N TRP A 27 -12.07 4.66 12.25
CA TRP A 27 -11.16 5.60 12.92
C TRP A 27 -11.44 7.06 12.57
N ARG A 28 -11.80 7.32 11.34
CA ARG A 28 -11.98 8.68 10.82
C ARG A 28 -13.24 8.79 9.96
N PRO A 29 -14.44 8.64 10.59
CA PRO A 29 -15.70 8.78 9.86
C PRO A 29 -15.94 10.21 9.34
N ASP A 30 -15.18 11.18 9.83
CA ASP A 30 -15.15 12.55 9.34
C ASP A 30 -14.40 12.70 8.00
N LEU A 31 -13.55 11.73 7.65
CA LEU A 31 -12.74 11.76 6.42
C LEU A 31 -13.13 10.67 5.42
N PHE A 32 -13.57 9.53 5.90
CA PHE A 32 -13.82 8.35 5.07
C PHE A 32 -15.27 7.91 5.12
N THR A 33 -15.78 7.51 3.96
CA THR A 33 -17.08 6.87 3.81
C THR A 33 -16.89 5.55 3.07
N MET A 34 -17.83 4.62 3.21
CA MET A 34 -17.79 3.35 2.50
C MET A 34 -18.50 3.50 1.15
N PRO A 35 -17.76 3.55 0.01
CA PRO A 35 -18.37 3.59 -1.30
C PRO A 35 -18.86 2.21 -1.72
N GLU A 36 -19.65 2.15 -2.78
CA GLU A 36 -20.04 0.89 -3.39
C GLU A 36 -18.84 0.13 -3.93
N GLU A 37 -17.93 0.82 -4.63
CA GLU A 37 -16.67 0.28 -5.14
C GLU A 37 -15.50 1.21 -4.80
N LEU A 38 -14.38 0.63 -4.34
CA LEU A 38 -13.10 1.33 -4.11
C LEU A 38 -12.27 1.39 -5.40
N PHE A 39 -12.38 0.35 -6.22
CA PHE A 39 -11.68 0.23 -7.50
C PHE A 39 -12.68 0.02 -8.65
N PRO A 40 -13.47 1.06 -9.01
CA PRO A 40 -14.31 1.00 -10.20
C PRO A 40 -13.51 0.60 -11.42
N GLU A 41 -14.13 -0.05 -12.39
CA GLU A 41 -13.45 -0.66 -13.53
C GLU A 41 -12.51 0.30 -14.27
N GLU A 42 -12.97 1.53 -14.56
CA GLU A 42 -12.13 2.53 -15.25
C GLU A 42 -10.91 2.92 -14.41
N TYR A 43 -11.11 3.17 -13.13
CA TYR A 43 -10.01 3.51 -12.21
C TYR A 43 -9.01 2.37 -12.07
N TYR A 44 -9.50 1.15 -11.90
CA TYR A 44 -8.66 -0.05 -11.85
C TYR A 44 -7.86 -0.23 -13.14
N SER A 45 -8.49 -0.04 -14.30
CA SER A 45 -7.82 -0.13 -15.60
C SER A 45 -6.67 0.88 -15.74
N GLU A 46 -6.85 2.10 -15.26
CA GLU A 46 -5.77 3.10 -15.26
C GLU A 46 -4.59 2.67 -14.37
N LEU A 47 -4.86 2.09 -13.21
CA LEU A 47 -3.82 1.55 -12.35
C LEU A 47 -3.06 0.38 -12.99
N LEU A 48 -3.73 -0.45 -13.77
CA LEU A 48 -3.07 -1.51 -14.53
C LEU A 48 -2.15 -0.93 -15.62
N LYS A 49 -2.59 0.09 -16.33
CA LYS A 49 -1.78 0.77 -17.36
C LYS A 49 -0.53 1.41 -16.78
N SER A 50 -0.64 2.04 -15.62
CA SER A 50 0.51 2.65 -14.93
C SER A 50 1.45 1.64 -14.28
N ARG A 51 1.06 0.35 -14.23
CA ARG A 51 1.83 -0.75 -13.64
C ARG A 51 2.19 -0.50 -12.17
N GLU A 52 1.27 0.11 -11.45
CA GLU A 52 1.43 0.49 -10.03
C GLU A 52 0.86 -0.55 -9.07
N LEU A 53 -0.02 -1.45 -9.58
CA LEU A 53 -0.75 -2.39 -8.74
C LEU A 53 -0.17 -3.80 -8.86
N TYR A 54 0.13 -4.39 -7.69
CA TYR A 54 0.70 -5.73 -7.57
C TYR A 54 -0.18 -6.58 -6.67
N VAL A 55 -0.25 -7.87 -6.97
CA VAL A 55 -0.92 -8.86 -6.14
C VAL A 55 0.06 -9.91 -5.64
N ALA A 56 -0.15 -10.36 -4.41
CA ALA A 56 0.58 -11.49 -3.85
C ALA A 56 -0.28 -12.74 -4.00
N LYS A 57 0.20 -13.73 -4.74
CA LYS A 57 -0.52 -14.99 -4.95
C LYS A 57 0.14 -16.14 -4.23
N LEU A 58 -0.69 -16.94 -3.56
CA LEU A 58 -0.33 -18.20 -2.94
C LEU A 58 -1.19 -19.31 -3.57
N ASN A 59 -0.55 -20.28 -4.22
CA ASN A 59 -1.25 -21.36 -4.92
C ASN A 59 -2.36 -20.87 -5.86
N GLY A 60 -2.09 -19.78 -6.61
CA GLY A 60 -3.04 -19.20 -7.55
C GLY A 60 -4.13 -18.31 -6.94
N THR A 61 -4.19 -18.18 -5.61
CA THR A 61 -5.17 -17.35 -4.90
C THR A 61 -4.53 -16.05 -4.44
N VAL A 62 -5.22 -14.93 -4.61
CA VAL A 62 -4.75 -13.62 -4.14
C VAL A 62 -4.82 -13.57 -2.61
N ALA A 63 -3.66 -13.50 -1.98
CA ALA A 63 -3.50 -13.40 -0.53
C ALA A 63 -3.31 -11.96 -0.04
N GLY A 64 -2.95 -11.07 -0.94
CA GLY A 64 -2.72 -9.66 -0.64
C GLY A 64 -2.50 -8.84 -1.90
N PHE A 65 -2.45 -7.53 -1.75
CA PHE A 65 -2.07 -6.61 -2.83
C PHE A 65 -1.29 -5.44 -2.28
N CYS A 66 -0.55 -4.76 -3.15
CA CYS A 66 0.04 -3.47 -2.85
C CYS A 66 -0.07 -2.52 -4.04
N TRP A 67 -0.25 -1.25 -3.73
CA TRP A 67 -0.24 -0.16 -4.69
C TRP A 67 1.02 0.66 -4.46
N LEU A 68 1.88 0.70 -5.50
CA LEU A 68 3.21 1.29 -5.45
C LEU A 68 3.30 2.42 -6.45
N LYS A 69 3.85 3.56 -6.01
CA LYS A 69 4.16 4.68 -6.91
C LYS A 69 5.62 5.07 -6.80
N MET A 70 6.23 5.38 -7.92
CA MET A 70 7.56 5.98 -7.93
C MET A 70 7.47 7.49 -8.05
N ARG A 71 8.23 8.19 -7.23
CA ARG A 71 8.30 9.64 -7.22
C ARG A 71 9.76 10.10 -7.18
N LYS A 72 10.06 11.13 -7.96
CA LYS A 72 11.34 11.84 -7.87
C LYS A 72 11.16 13.06 -6.96
N SER A 73 12.11 13.26 -6.05
CA SER A 73 12.19 14.43 -5.21
C SER A 73 13.49 15.16 -5.55
N ALA A 74 13.39 16.32 -6.18
CA ALA A 74 14.52 17.13 -6.65
C ALA A 74 14.25 18.62 -6.49
N ASP A 75 13.51 19.01 -5.45
CA ASP A 75 13.18 20.39 -5.16
C ASP A 75 14.43 21.18 -4.69
N ILE A 76 14.38 22.51 -4.87
CA ILE A 76 15.46 23.40 -4.39
C ILE A 76 15.68 23.17 -2.88
N GLY A 77 16.94 22.96 -2.49
CA GLY A 77 17.32 22.73 -1.11
C GLY A 77 17.13 21.30 -0.62
N ARG A 78 16.75 20.38 -1.51
CA ARG A 78 16.61 18.95 -1.19
C ARG A 78 17.61 18.11 -1.95
N VAL A 79 18.10 17.07 -1.31
CA VAL A 79 18.91 16.04 -1.99
C VAL A 79 18.01 15.31 -3.00
N PRO A 80 18.42 15.21 -4.28
CA PRO A 80 17.66 14.46 -5.27
C PRO A 80 17.52 12.98 -4.87
N ARG A 81 16.29 12.48 -4.87
CA ARG A 81 15.98 11.09 -4.50
C ARG A 81 14.92 10.52 -5.43
N LYS A 82 14.98 9.22 -5.65
CA LYS A 82 13.90 8.44 -6.24
C LYS A 82 13.28 7.59 -5.14
N ILE A 83 11.99 7.72 -4.97
CA ILE A 83 11.26 7.18 -3.82
C ILE A 83 10.21 6.19 -4.31
N MET A 84 10.17 5.01 -3.71
CA MET A 84 9.04 4.09 -3.85
C MET A 84 8.03 4.41 -2.74
N GLU A 85 6.87 4.94 -3.13
CA GLU A 85 5.77 5.17 -2.21
C GLU A 85 4.87 3.93 -2.16
N VAL A 86 4.68 3.38 -0.98
CA VAL A 86 3.72 2.31 -0.71
C VAL A 86 2.40 2.97 -0.33
N HIS A 87 1.52 3.15 -1.32
CA HIS A 87 0.21 3.76 -1.11
C HIS A 87 -0.74 2.87 -0.31
N GLN A 88 -0.72 1.59 -0.62
CA GLN A 88 -1.48 0.58 0.11
C GLN A 88 -0.69 -0.73 0.16
N LEU A 89 -0.78 -1.42 1.28
CA LEU A 89 -0.36 -2.79 1.44
C LEU A 89 -1.44 -3.49 2.25
N CYS A 90 -1.99 -4.54 1.70
CA CYS A 90 -3.06 -5.31 2.32
C CYS A 90 -2.76 -6.79 2.25
N VAL A 91 -2.92 -7.48 3.36
CA VAL A 91 -2.95 -8.95 3.44
C VAL A 91 -4.35 -9.35 3.88
N ASP A 92 -4.90 -10.37 3.25
CA ASP A 92 -6.20 -10.93 3.61
C ASP A 92 -6.23 -11.20 5.12
N GLU A 93 -7.25 -10.71 5.81
CA GLU A 93 -7.38 -10.86 7.27
C GLU A 93 -7.35 -12.33 7.71
N ALA A 94 -7.87 -13.24 6.88
CA ALA A 94 -7.83 -14.67 7.13
C ALA A 94 -6.41 -15.28 7.07
N LEU A 95 -5.46 -14.55 6.46
CA LEU A 95 -4.09 -15.02 6.22
C LEU A 95 -3.03 -14.17 6.96
N ARG A 96 -3.44 -13.24 7.81
CA ARG A 96 -2.52 -12.42 8.59
C ARG A 96 -1.77 -13.26 9.63
N ASN A 97 -0.64 -12.71 10.12
CA ASN A 97 0.22 -13.35 11.12
C ASN A 97 0.90 -14.65 10.64
N HIS A 98 1.03 -14.84 9.31
CA HIS A 98 1.76 -15.95 8.68
C HIS A 98 2.98 -15.50 7.88
N GLY A 99 3.45 -14.27 8.11
CA GLY A 99 4.64 -13.73 7.44
C GLY A 99 4.44 -13.21 6.02
N ILE A 100 3.23 -13.25 5.47
CA ILE A 100 2.93 -12.82 4.09
C ILE A 100 3.26 -11.33 3.90
N GLY A 101 2.83 -10.47 4.82
CA GLY A 101 3.11 -9.04 4.73
C GLY A 101 4.61 -8.74 4.76
N THR A 102 5.37 -9.45 5.59
CA THR A 102 6.83 -9.31 5.66
C THR A 102 7.48 -9.72 4.35
N GLN A 103 7.05 -10.83 3.76
CA GLN A 103 7.55 -11.29 2.47
C GLN A 103 7.18 -10.29 1.37
N MET A 104 5.95 -9.81 1.32
CA MET A 104 5.53 -8.78 0.36
C MET A 104 6.42 -7.53 0.47
N MET A 105 6.65 -7.04 1.68
CA MET A 105 7.46 -5.83 1.89
C MET A 105 8.92 -6.04 1.45
N GLU A 106 9.48 -7.23 1.66
CA GLU A 106 10.82 -7.54 1.17
C GLU A 106 10.86 -7.59 -0.36
N GLU A 107 9.88 -8.16 -1.00
CA GLU A 107 9.77 -8.14 -2.47
C GLU A 107 9.60 -6.72 -3.02
N VAL A 108 8.82 -5.85 -2.35
CA VAL A 108 8.73 -4.43 -2.69
C VAL A 108 10.07 -3.74 -2.55
N ARG A 109 10.86 -4.05 -1.50
CA ARG A 109 12.20 -3.51 -1.33
C ARG A 109 13.13 -3.91 -2.48
N VAL A 110 13.07 -5.17 -2.91
CA VAL A 110 13.84 -5.66 -4.06
C VAL A 110 13.42 -4.92 -5.34
N LEU A 111 12.12 -4.74 -5.56
CA LEU A 111 11.57 -3.96 -6.67
C LEU A 111 12.07 -2.51 -6.65
N ALA A 112 11.97 -1.85 -5.49
CA ALA A 112 12.43 -0.47 -5.32
C ALA A 112 13.92 -0.34 -5.70
N LYS A 113 14.75 -1.27 -5.27
CA LYS A 113 16.17 -1.31 -5.62
C LYS A 113 16.37 -1.49 -7.13
N ALA A 114 15.63 -2.41 -7.75
CA ALA A 114 15.70 -2.66 -9.20
C ALA A 114 15.31 -1.43 -10.02
N PHE A 115 14.36 -0.63 -9.54
CA PHE A 115 13.96 0.63 -10.15
C PHE A 115 14.88 1.82 -9.82
N GLY A 116 15.94 1.61 -9.06
CA GLY A 116 16.90 2.65 -8.69
C GLY A 116 16.38 3.60 -7.61
N CYS A 117 15.39 3.20 -6.83
CA CYS A 117 14.92 3.99 -5.69
C CYS A 117 15.95 3.94 -4.55
N THR A 118 16.14 5.08 -3.89
CA THR A 118 17.00 5.21 -2.72
C THR A 118 16.24 5.01 -1.41
N ASP A 119 14.93 5.25 -1.44
CA ASP A 119 14.07 5.21 -0.27
C ASP A 119 12.73 4.56 -0.58
N MET A 120 12.11 4.02 0.45
CA MET A 120 10.72 3.63 0.48
C MET A 120 9.99 4.50 1.51
N GLN A 121 8.80 4.97 1.17
CA GLN A 121 7.99 5.81 2.06
C GLN A 121 6.54 5.31 2.09
N LEU A 122 5.89 5.48 3.22
CA LEU A 122 4.46 5.21 3.39
C LEU A 122 3.86 6.13 4.45
N GLY A 123 2.55 6.28 4.40
CA GLY A 123 1.76 6.90 5.46
C GLY A 123 0.96 5.84 6.21
N VAL A 124 0.85 6.00 7.51
CA VAL A 124 0.04 5.14 8.36
C VAL A 124 -0.62 5.99 9.45
N TYR A 125 -1.91 5.73 9.72
CA TYR A 125 -2.60 6.39 10.82
C TYR A 125 -2.10 5.84 12.16
N PRO A 126 -1.84 6.73 13.16
CA PRO A 126 -1.31 6.30 14.46
C PRO A 126 -2.26 5.37 15.21
N GLN A 127 -3.57 5.42 14.93
CA GLN A 127 -4.55 4.48 15.50
C GLN A 127 -4.32 3.03 15.05
N ASN A 128 -3.61 2.82 13.94
CA ASN A 128 -3.26 1.51 13.45
C ASN A 128 -1.93 1.04 14.07
N ASP A 129 -1.96 0.75 15.37
CA ASP A 129 -0.77 0.32 16.12
C ASP A 129 -0.12 -0.94 15.54
N GLU A 130 -0.93 -1.87 15.05
CA GLU A 130 -0.43 -3.11 14.43
C GLU A 130 0.38 -2.80 13.17
N ALA A 131 -0.12 -1.91 12.31
CA ALA A 131 0.57 -1.54 11.09
C ALA A 131 1.85 -0.74 11.40
N VAL A 132 1.81 0.20 12.33
CA VAL A 132 3.00 0.95 12.78
C VAL A 132 4.08 -0.02 13.26
N SER A 133 3.73 -0.94 14.15
CA SER A 133 4.64 -1.96 14.66
C SER A 133 5.20 -2.87 13.55
N PHE A 134 4.33 -3.28 12.63
CA PHE A 134 4.73 -4.09 11.46
C PHE A 134 5.76 -3.36 10.60
N TYR A 135 5.50 -2.12 10.23
CA TYR A 135 6.42 -1.34 9.39
C TYR A 135 7.75 -1.07 10.10
N GLN A 136 7.74 -0.81 11.41
CA GLN A 136 8.96 -0.66 12.19
C GLN A 136 9.80 -1.95 12.19
N LYS A 137 9.16 -3.11 12.31
CA LYS A 137 9.86 -4.41 12.17
C LYS A 137 10.42 -4.63 10.76
N CYS A 138 9.81 -4.05 9.74
CA CYS A 138 10.33 -4.06 8.37
C CYS A 138 11.44 -3.01 8.14
N GLY A 139 11.87 -2.28 9.16
CA GLY A 139 12.96 -1.30 9.08
C GLY A 139 12.53 0.13 8.78
N PHE A 140 11.22 0.42 8.77
CA PHE A 140 10.74 1.80 8.61
C PHE A 140 10.91 2.58 9.92
N MET A 141 11.24 3.86 9.77
CA MET A 141 11.30 4.82 10.87
C MET A 141 10.30 5.93 10.64
N ILE A 142 9.77 6.50 11.73
CA ILE A 142 8.90 7.68 11.62
C ILE A 142 9.75 8.83 11.07
N ARG A 143 9.30 9.39 9.93
CA ARG A 143 9.99 10.46 9.21
C ARG A 143 9.40 11.83 9.49
N SER A 144 8.09 11.90 9.58
CA SER A 144 7.34 13.15 9.76
C SER A 144 6.01 12.86 10.45
N ILE A 145 5.40 13.90 10.97
CA ILE A 145 4.07 13.84 11.59
C ILE A 145 3.18 14.85 10.88
N ASP A 146 2.04 14.40 10.39
CA ASP A 146 1.00 15.25 9.85
C ASP A 146 0.02 15.62 10.96
N MET A 147 -0.32 16.91 11.03
CA MET A 147 -1.23 17.44 12.04
C MET A 147 -2.40 18.15 11.38
N GLN A 148 -3.59 18.01 11.96
CA GLN A 148 -4.81 18.60 11.45
C GLN A 148 -5.58 19.32 12.56
N ARG A 149 -6.23 20.43 12.21
CA ARG A 149 -7.16 21.15 13.06
C ARG A 149 -8.37 21.58 12.23
N LYS A 150 -9.58 21.36 12.78
CA LYS A 150 -10.78 21.97 12.20
C LYS A 150 -10.79 23.48 12.46
N VAL A 151 -11.27 24.25 11.51
CA VAL A 151 -11.37 25.72 11.57
C VAL A 151 -12.63 26.15 12.30
#